data_63c912ed8b0168b2f9e768091ee0f297
#
_entry.id   63c912ed8b0168b2f9e768091ee0f297
#
_cell.length_a   1.000
_cell.length_b   1.000
_cell.length_c   1.000
_cell.angle_alpha   90.00
_cell.angle_beta   90.00
_cell.angle_gamma   90.00
#
_symmetry.space_group_name_H-M   'P 1'
#
loop_
_entity.id
_entity.type
_entity.pdbx_description
1 polymer ?
#
loop_
_entity_poly.entity_id
_entity_poly.type
_entity_poly.pdbx_seq_one_letter_code
_entity_poly.pdbx_strand_id
1 'polypeptide(L)'
;MSIFPTKILLATDGSKEAQLALASAADLSEKTGSELHVVYVGHMPLVSYESPGATILDPDLRRRMQEGAEQEARTMLEAQVQQVGKSGGEVAGVHARLGRPDAEIVGVADELGAGLIVLGSRGVGPLRRALMGSVSDSVVRHAHCPVLVVRE
;
A
#
# COMPACT_ATOMS: atom_id res chain seq x y z
N MET A 1 -25.47 -5.17 -11.29
CA MET A 1 -24.42 -6.16 -11.03
C MET A 1 -23.59 -5.70 -9.85
N SER A 2 -23.42 -6.53 -8.82
CA SER A 2 -22.61 -6.17 -7.66
C SER A 2 -21.14 -6.56 -7.89
N ILE A 3 -20.21 -5.72 -7.47
CA ILE A 3 -18.79 -6.08 -7.42
C ILE A 3 -18.47 -6.93 -6.18
N PHE A 4 -19.36 -6.96 -5.18
CA PHE A 4 -19.18 -7.69 -3.95
C PHE A 4 -19.92 -9.03 -3.91
N PRO A 5 -19.41 -10.04 -3.22
CA PRO A 5 -18.11 -10.08 -2.56
C PRO A 5 -16.94 -10.11 -3.55
N THR A 6 -15.80 -9.60 -3.10
CA THR A 6 -14.59 -9.55 -3.92
C THR A 6 -13.34 -9.62 -3.04
N LYS A 7 -12.17 -9.38 -3.63
CA LYS A 7 -10.95 -9.10 -2.87
C LYS A 7 -10.76 -7.60 -2.79
N ILE A 8 -10.63 -7.07 -1.60
CA ILE A 8 -10.36 -5.66 -1.33
C ILE A 8 -8.89 -5.51 -1.02
N LEU A 9 -8.20 -4.65 -1.75
CA LEU A 9 -6.79 -4.35 -1.50
C LEU A 9 -6.67 -2.99 -0.83
N LEU A 10 -6.22 -2.98 0.42
CA LEU A 10 -5.86 -1.77 1.15
C LEU A 10 -4.39 -1.47 0.92
N ALA A 11 -4.07 -0.29 0.41
CA ALA A 11 -2.72 0.22 0.36
C ALA A 11 -2.47 1.12 1.56
N THR A 12 -1.44 0.81 2.35
CA THR A 12 -1.09 1.57 3.53
C THR A 12 0.33 2.10 3.47
N ASP A 13 0.55 3.26 4.06
CA ASP A 13 1.87 3.85 4.26
C ASP A 13 2.10 4.26 5.73
N GLY A 14 1.17 3.85 6.62
CA GLY A 14 1.21 4.20 8.04
C GLY A 14 0.74 5.61 8.36
N SER A 15 0.33 6.41 7.37
CA SER A 15 -0.18 7.76 7.59
C SER A 15 -1.54 7.77 8.30
N LYS A 16 -1.95 8.93 8.79
CA LYS A 16 -3.25 9.13 9.42
C LYS A 16 -4.40 8.79 8.47
N GLU A 17 -4.32 9.22 7.21
CA GLU A 17 -5.32 8.92 6.21
C GLU A 17 -5.34 7.44 5.82
N ALA A 18 -4.17 6.78 5.82
CA ALA A 18 -4.10 5.34 5.63
C ALA A 18 -4.81 4.57 6.74
N GLN A 19 -4.80 5.07 7.96
CA GLN A 19 -5.56 4.46 9.05
C GLN A 19 -7.07 4.63 8.88
N LEU A 20 -7.52 5.78 8.37
CA LEU A 20 -8.93 5.97 8.00
C LEU A 20 -9.33 5.03 6.86
N ALA A 21 -8.44 4.85 5.88
CA ALA A 21 -8.64 3.90 4.79
C ALA A 21 -8.73 2.46 5.31
N LEU A 22 -7.91 2.09 6.29
CA LEU A 22 -7.96 0.77 6.94
C LEU A 22 -9.34 0.53 7.55
N ALA A 23 -9.86 1.50 8.30
CA ALA A 23 -11.17 1.37 8.94
C ALA A 23 -12.28 1.18 7.91
N SER A 24 -12.24 1.95 6.81
CA SER A 24 -13.20 1.83 5.72
C SER A 24 -13.11 0.49 5.00
N ALA A 25 -11.90 0.02 4.73
CA ALA A 25 -11.67 -1.26 4.06
C ALA A 25 -12.13 -2.44 4.93
N ALA A 26 -11.83 -2.39 6.23
CA ALA A 26 -12.25 -3.42 7.18
C ALA A 26 -13.77 -3.49 7.30
N ASP A 27 -14.44 -2.35 7.37
CA ASP A 27 -15.90 -2.25 7.43
C ASP A 27 -16.55 -2.82 6.17
N LEU A 28 -16.04 -2.45 5.00
CA LEU A 28 -16.51 -2.99 3.73
C LEU A 28 -16.28 -4.50 3.62
N SER A 29 -15.13 -4.98 4.04
CA SER A 29 -14.81 -6.40 4.04
C SER A 29 -15.82 -7.19 4.86
N GLU A 30 -16.10 -6.73 6.08
CA GLU A 30 -17.04 -7.37 6.98
C GLU A 30 -18.46 -7.36 6.40
N LYS A 31 -18.94 -6.19 5.98
CA LYS A 31 -20.33 -6.01 5.52
C LYS A 31 -20.61 -6.70 4.19
N THR A 32 -19.62 -6.87 3.35
CA THR A 32 -19.80 -7.46 2.01
C THR A 32 -19.35 -8.91 1.92
N GLY A 33 -18.74 -9.46 2.98
CA GLY A 33 -18.17 -10.80 2.94
C GLY A 33 -16.96 -10.92 2.03
N SER A 34 -16.24 -9.82 1.82
CA SER A 34 -15.09 -9.75 0.93
C SER A 34 -13.79 -10.02 1.70
N GLU A 35 -12.80 -10.61 1.03
CA GLU A 35 -11.47 -10.79 1.59
C GLU A 35 -10.74 -9.45 1.66
N LEU A 36 -10.09 -9.17 2.79
CA LEU A 36 -9.25 -7.98 2.94
C LEU A 36 -7.77 -8.37 2.80
N HIS A 37 -7.11 -7.76 1.83
CA HIS A 37 -5.67 -7.85 1.62
C HIS A 37 -5.04 -6.50 1.89
N VAL A 38 -3.82 -6.49 2.42
CA VAL A 38 -3.08 -5.25 2.72
C VAL A 38 -1.75 -5.27 2.01
N VAL A 39 -1.41 -4.19 1.33
CA VAL A 39 -0.10 -3.99 0.70
C VAL A 39 0.61 -2.80 1.32
N TYR A 40 1.88 -2.97 1.59
CA TYR A 40 2.83 -1.90 1.92
C TYR A 40 3.97 -1.93 0.92
N VAL A 41 4.28 -0.76 0.35
CA VAL A 41 5.38 -0.62 -0.60
C VAL A 41 6.50 0.17 0.07
N GLY A 42 7.61 -0.50 0.35
CA GLY A 42 8.80 0.12 0.90
C GLY A 42 9.62 0.80 -0.21
N HIS A 43 10.37 1.83 0.19
CA HIS A 43 11.28 2.51 -0.70
C HIS A 43 12.60 1.75 -0.80
N MET A 44 13.01 1.44 -2.04
CA MET A 44 14.39 1.11 -2.31
C MET A 44 15.17 2.42 -2.41
N PRO A 45 16.29 2.54 -1.69
CA PRO A 45 17.17 3.67 -1.91
C PRO A 45 17.62 3.67 -3.37
N LEU A 46 17.24 4.71 -4.11
CA LEU A 46 17.71 4.88 -5.47
C LEU A 46 19.19 5.24 -5.43
N VAL A 47 20.03 4.33 -5.87
CA VAL A 47 21.39 4.69 -6.21
C VAL A 47 21.30 5.46 -7.52
N SER A 48 21.51 6.77 -7.44
CA SER A 48 21.56 7.60 -8.63
C SER A 48 22.82 7.24 -9.42
N TYR A 49 22.62 6.60 -10.55
CA TYR A 49 23.70 6.33 -11.49
C TYR A 49 24.20 7.58 -12.22
N GLU A 50 23.62 8.74 -11.95
CA GLU A 50 23.89 9.97 -12.67
C GLU A 50 24.94 10.88 -12.02
N SER A 51 25.47 10.52 -10.85
CA SER A 51 26.54 11.30 -10.22
C SER A 51 27.90 10.77 -10.61
N PRO A 52 28.80 11.63 -11.19
CA PRO A 52 30.19 11.27 -11.35
C PRO A 52 30.80 10.96 -9.97
N GLY A 53 31.16 9.74 -9.71
CA GLY A 53 31.63 9.29 -8.39
C GLY A 53 30.60 8.50 -7.59
N ALA A 54 29.43 8.20 -8.15
CA ALA A 54 28.51 7.23 -7.58
C ALA A 54 29.24 5.88 -7.51
N THR A 55 29.70 5.55 -6.34
CA THR A 55 30.21 4.21 -6.03
C THR A 55 29.10 3.23 -6.33
N ILE A 56 29.40 2.25 -7.17
CA ILE A 56 28.60 1.03 -7.22
C ILE A 56 28.54 0.56 -5.79
N LEU A 57 27.34 0.61 -5.17
CA LEU A 57 27.17 0.12 -3.82
C LEU A 57 27.70 -1.30 -3.78
N ASP A 58 28.55 -1.56 -2.80
CA ASP A 58 28.99 -2.90 -2.46
C ASP A 58 27.75 -3.82 -2.45
N PRO A 59 27.77 -4.96 -3.16
CA PRO A 59 26.65 -5.91 -3.16
C PRO A 59 26.16 -6.31 -1.76
N ASP A 60 27.06 -6.38 -0.78
CA ASP A 60 26.70 -6.68 0.60
C ASP A 60 25.91 -5.53 1.25
N LEU A 61 26.28 -4.29 1.01
CA LEU A 61 25.56 -3.14 1.52
C LEU A 61 24.16 -3.05 0.89
N ARG A 62 24.08 -3.26 -0.42
CA ARG A 62 22.80 -3.28 -1.15
C ARG A 62 21.86 -4.34 -0.59
N ARG A 63 22.37 -5.54 -0.33
CA ARG A 63 21.60 -6.63 0.26
C ARG A 63 21.07 -6.26 1.65
N ARG A 64 21.92 -5.67 2.50
CA ARG A 64 21.53 -5.24 3.85
C ARG A 64 20.44 -4.16 3.81
N MET A 65 20.54 -3.23 2.89
CA MET A 65 19.53 -2.18 2.71
C MET A 65 18.20 -2.77 2.25
N GLN A 66 18.24 -3.73 1.34
CA GLN A 66 17.06 -4.44 0.87
C GLN A 66 16.41 -5.25 2.00
N GLU A 67 17.18 -6.01 2.76
CA GLU A 67 16.71 -6.78 3.91
C GLU A 67 16.08 -5.86 4.97
N GLY A 68 16.68 -4.70 5.22
CA GLY A 68 16.13 -3.70 6.13
C GLY A 68 14.79 -3.15 5.67
N ALA A 69 14.66 -2.85 4.39
CA ALA A 69 13.42 -2.37 3.80
C ALA A 69 12.32 -3.44 3.84
N GLU A 70 12.67 -4.69 3.56
CA GLU A 70 11.74 -5.83 3.66
C GLU A 70 11.26 -6.04 5.10
N GLN A 71 12.16 -5.93 6.08
CA GLN A 71 11.82 -6.08 7.48
C GLN A 71 10.90 -4.95 7.95
N GLU A 72 11.16 -3.72 7.55
CA GLU A 72 10.31 -2.57 7.85
C GLU A 72 8.90 -2.78 7.26
N ALA A 73 8.81 -3.27 6.04
CA ALA A 73 7.54 -3.56 5.39
C ALA A 73 6.75 -4.63 6.17
N ARG A 74 7.40 -5.69 6.61
CA ARG A 74 6.75 -6.74 7.42
C ARG A 74 6.25 -6.21 8.75
N THR A 75 7.05 -5.40 9.43
CA THR A 75 6.68 -4.79 10.70
C THR A 75 5.46 -3.88 10.54
N MET A 76 5.42 -3.08 9.49
CA MET A 76 4.29 -2.24 9.16
C MET A 76 3.02 -3.07 8.92
N LEU A 77 3.13 -4.14 8.13
CA LEU A 77 2.00 -5.00 7.81
C LEU A 77 1.48 -5.77 9.04
N GLU A 78 2.37 -6.25 9.90
CA GLU A 78 1.98 -6.90 11.16
C GLU A 78 1.16 -5.95 12.05
N ALA A 79 1.56 -4.68 12.14
CA ALA A 79 0.83 -3.68 12.89
C ALA A 79 -0.59 -3.46 12.32
N GLN A 80 -0.73 -3.45 10.99
CA GLN A 80 -2.03 -3.32 10.34
C GLN A 80 -2.93 -4.54 10.61
N VAL A 81 -2.38 -5.74 10.53
CA VAL A 81 -3.11 -6.99 10.83
C VAL A 81 -3.63 -6.97 12.26
N GLN A 82 -2.79 -6.57 13.22
CA GLN A 82 -3.20 -6.46 14.62
C GLN A 82 -4.32 -5.44 14.82
N GLN A 83 -4.23 -4.31 14.14
CA GLN A 83 -5.23 -3.25 14.25
C GLN A 83 -6.58 -3.70 13.70
N VAL A 84 -6.61 -4.40 12.57
CA VAL A 84 -7.83 -5.00 12.02
C VAL A 84 -8.40 -6.04 12.98
N GLY A 85 -7.56 -6.90 13.54
CA GLY A 85 -7.95 -7.93 14.48
C GLY A 85 -8.60 -7.39 15.75
N LYS A 86 -8.16 -6.23 16.25
CA LYS A 86 -8.72 -5.57 17.43
C LYS A 86 -10.17 -5.12 17.23
N SER A 87 -10.58 -4.83 16.01
CA SER A 87 -11.96 -4.47 15.68
C SER A 87 -12.82 -5.67 15.28
N GLY A 88 -12.29 -6.90 15.42
CA GLY A 88 -13.00 -8.13 15.09
C GLY A 88 -12.90 -8.54 13.63
N GLY A 89 -12.13 -7.82 12.82
CA GLY A 89 -11.91 -8.14 11.41
C GLY A 89 -10.81 -9.16 11.20
N GLU A 90 -10.66 -9.59 9.96
CA GLU A 90 -9.64 -10.54 9.54
C GLU A 90 -8.97 -10.08 8.27
N VAL A 91 -7.64 -10.23 8.21
CA VAL A 91 -6.84 -9.96 7.01
C VAL A 91 -6.53 -11.29 6.33
N ALA A 92 -6.98 -11.45 5.09
CA ALA A 92 -6.79 -12.68 4.32
C ALA A 92 -5.36 -12.82 3.79
N GLY A 93 -4.67 -11.73 3.54
CA GLY A 93 -3.28 -11.77 3.08
C GLY A 93 -2.59 -10.43 3.19
N VAL A 94 -1.27 -10.47 3.32
CA VAL A 94 -0.39 -9.30 3.35
C VAL A 94 0.62 -9.38 2.22
N HIS A 95 0.95 -8.23 1.66
CA HIS A 95 1.86 -8.12 0.52
C HIS A 95 2.89 -7.03 0.79
N ALA A 96 4.13 -7.45 0.93
CA ALA A 96 5.26 -6.53 1.03
C ALA A 96 5.89 -6.38 -0.34
N ARG A 97 6.03 -5.15 -0.82
CA ARG A 97 6.67 -4.84 -2.09
C ARG A 97 7.71 -3.74 -1.88
N LEU A 98 8.69 -3.69 -2.75
CA LEU A 98 9.69 -2.63 -2.80
C LEU A 98 9.66 -2.01 -4.19
N GLY A 99 9.70 -0.69 -4.27
CA GLY A 99 9.72 0.02 -5.54
C GLY A 99 8.83 1.25 -5.57
N ARG A 100 8.26 1.50 -6.74
CA ARG A 100 7.33 2.62 -6.95
C ARG A 100 5.96 2.28 -6.36
N PRO A 101 5.48 3.03 -5.37
CA PRO A 101 4.23 2.69 -4.69
C PRO A 101 3.03 2.54 -5.63
N ASP A 102 2.84 3.47 -6.54
CA ASP A 102 1.70 3.45 -7.48
C ASP A 102 1.71 2.21 -8.38
N ALA A 103 2.84 1.90 -8.99
CA ALA A 103 2.98 0.75 -9.88
C ALA A 103 2.83 -0.58 -9.11
N GLU A 104 3.41 -0.67 -7.94
CA GLU A 104 3.35 -1.89 -7.12
C GLU A 104 1.93 -2.15 -6.60
N ILE A 105 1.20 -1.11 -6.18
CA ILE A 105 -0.19 -1.25 -5.74
C ILE A 105 -1.07 -1.78 -6.88
N VAL A 106 -0.97 -1.19 -8.05
CA VAL A 106 -1.74 -1.64 -9.23
C VAL A 106 -1.35 -3.07 -9.61
N GLY A 107 -0.07 -3.40 -9.57
CA GLY A 107 0.44 -4.74 -9.84
C GLY A 107 -0.13 -5.79 -8.89
N VAL A 108 -0.12 -5.52 -7.60
CA VAL A 108 -0.69 -6.45 -6.60
C VAL A 108 -2.21 -6.60 -6.80
N ALA A 109 -2.92 -5.51 -7.08
CA ALA A 109 -4.35 -5.58 -7.37
C ALA A 109 -4.64 -6.49 -8.57
N ASP A 110 -3.85 -6.37 -9.63
CA ASP A 110 -3.99 -7.22 -10.82
C ASP A 110 -3.66 -8.69 -10.52
N GLU A 111 -2.59 -8.95 -9.78
CA GLU A 111 -2.21 -10.31 -9.36
C GLU A 111 -3.30 -11.00 -8.54
N LEU A 112 -3.94 -10.25 -7.65
CA LEU A 112 -5.03 -10.76 -6.80
C LEU A 112 -6.36 -10.90 -7.54
N GLY A 113 -6.54 -10.19 -8.64
CA GLY A 113 -7.86 -10.00 -9.22
C GLY A 113 -8.76 -9.18 -8.29
N ALA A 114 -8.21 -8.16 -7.64
CA ALA A 114 -8.96 -7.31 -6.70
C ALA A 114 -10.07 -6.55 -7.42
N GLY A 115 -11.24 -6.53 -6.83
CA GLY A 115 -12.38 -5.76 -7.34
C GLY A 115 -12.49 -4.36 -6.75
N LEU A 116 -11.65 -4.03 -5.76
CA LEU A 116 -11.61 -2.72 -5.13
C LEU A 116 -10.24 -2.46 -4.54
N ILE A 117 -9.69 -1.27 -4.80
CA ILE A 117 -8.52 -0.74 -4.10
C ILE A 117 -9.01 0.35 -3.15
N VAL A 118 -8.51 0.34 -1.91
CA VAL A 118 -8.79 1.39 -0.91
C VAL A 118 -7.47 2.00 -0.48
N LEU A 119 -7.39 3.32 -0.48
CA LEU A 119 -6.20 4.04 -0.02
C LEU A 119 -6.56 5.43 0.49
N GLY A 120 -5.67 6.05 1.26
CA GLY A 120 -5.82 7.43 1.68
C GLY A 120 -5.53 8.39 0.53
N SER A 121 -6.17 9.55 0.56
CA SER A 121 -5.99 10.58 -0.48
C SER A 121 -4.59 11.18 -0.46
N ARG A 122 -3.93 11.19 0.70
CA ARG A 122 -2.57 11.70 0.90
C ARG A 122 -1.77 10.72 1.74
N GLY A 123 -0.48 10.62 1.46
CA GLY A 123 0.43 9.82 2.23
C GLY A 123 1.27 10.66 3.20
N VAL A 124 2.37 10.07 3.63
CA VAL A 124 3.39 10.75 4.43
C VAL A 124 4.13 11.75 3.55
N GLY A 125 3.92 13.04 3.75
CA GLY A 125 4.59 14.08 2.99
C GLY A 125 4.14 15.50 3.34
N PRO A 126 4.90 16.53 2.90
CA PRO A 126 4.67 17.92 3.30
C PRO A 126 3.51 18.62 2.57
N LEU A 127 2.94 18.04 1.55
CA LEU A 127 1.90 18.67 0.72
C LEU A 127 0.51 18.44 1.28
N ARG A 128 0.17 19.17 2.34
CA ARG A 128 -1.12 19.02 3.04
C ARG A 128 -2.31 19.65 2.31
N ARG A 129 -2.10 20.36 1.20
CA ARG A 129 -3.15 21.12 0.50
C ARG A 129 -3.47 20.60 -0.89
N ALA A 130 -2.78 19.59 -1.38
CA ALA A 130 -3.12 18.99 -2.65
C ALA A 130 -4.44 18.23 -2.55
N LEU A 131 -5.24 18.29 -3.58
CA LEU A 131 -6.53 17.59 -3.66
C LEU A 131 -6.35 16.07 -3.53
N MET A 132 -5.29 15.53 -4.12
CA MET A 132 -4.88 14.13 -3.97
C MET A 132 -3.36 14.03 -3.95
N GLY A 133 -2.82 13.05 -3.23
CA GLY A 133 -1.41 12.74 -3.28
C GLY A 133 -1.00 12.12 -4.62
N SER A 134 0.29 12.15 -4.92
CA SER A 134 0.82 11.60 -6.18
C SER A 134 0.52 10.11 -6.35
N VAL A 135 0.61 9.34 -5.28
CA VAL A 135 0.33 7.90 -5.30
C VAL A 135 -1.15 7.64 -5.56
N SER A 136 -2.05 8.26 -4.80
CA SER A 136 -3.49 8.07 -4.97
C SER A 136 -3.98 8.52 -6.33
N ASP A 137 -3.51 9.66 -6.83
CA ASP A 137 -3.83 10.15 -8.17
C ASP A 137 -3.40 9.16 -9.26
N SER A 138 -2.18 8.66 -9.18
CA SER A 138 -1.66 7.68 -10.14
C SER A 138 -2.42 6.35 -10.08
N VAL A 139 -2.73 5.86 -8.87
CA VAL A 139 -3.51 4.62 -8.72
C VAL A 139 -4.90 4.77 -9.34
N VAL A 140 -5.58 5.89 -9.11
CA VAL A 140 -6.90 6.16 -9.72
C VAL A 140 -6.81 6.13 -11.24
N ARG A 141 -5.75 6.68 -11.82
CA ARG A 141 -5.57 6.74 -13.28
C ARG A 141 -5.23 5.39 -13.92
N HIS A 142 -4.52 4.52 -13.21
CA HIS A 142 -3.95 3.30 -13.78
C HIS A 142 -4.60 2.01 -13.30
N ALA A 143 -5.41 2.04 -12.26
CA ALA A 143 -6.08 0.85 -11.75
C ALA A 143 -7.07 0.29 -12.76
N HIS A 144 -7.20 -1.05 -12.79
CA HIS A 144 -8.15 -1.77 -13.63
C HIS A 144 -9.43 -2.14 -12.88
N CYS A 145 -9.59 -1.64 -11.66
CA CYS A 145 -10.76 -1.85 -10.83
C CYS A 145 -11.18 -0.54 -10.15
N PRO A 146 -12.38 -0.47 -9.56
CA PRO A 146 -12.79 0.67 -8.73
C PRO A 146 -11.78 1.00 -7.63
N VAL A 147 -11.63 2.29 -7.36
CA VAL A 147 -10.73 2.80 -6.33
C VAL A 147 -11.51 3.69 -5.38
N LEU A 148 -11.45 3.36 -4.10
CA LEU A 148 -12.01 4.18 -3.04
C LEU A 148 -10.88 4.99 -2.40
N VAL A 149 -10.96 6.30 -2.52
CA VAL A 149 -9.99 7.22 -1.93
C VAL A 149 -10.61 7.81 -0.66
N VAL A 150 -9.98 7.52 0.49
CA VAL A 150 -10.47 7.97 1.79
C VAL A 150 -9.80 9.27 2.17
N ARG A 151 -10.60 10.24 2.57
CA ARG A 151 -10.15 11.59 2.93
C ARG A 151 -10.52 11.88 4.38
N GLU A 152 -9.74 12.78 5.01
CA GLU A 152 -10.02 13.30 6.34
C GLU A 152 -11.20 14.27 6.31
#